data_9a368f4eebff7540c34058cc293c9080
#
_entry.id   9a368f4eebff7540c34058cc293c9080
#
_cell.length_a   1.000
_cell.length_b   1.000
_cell.length_c   1.000
_cell.angle_alpha   90.00
_cell.angle_beta   90.00
_cell.angle_gamma   90.00
#
_symmetry.space_group_name_H-M   'P 1'
#
loop_
_entity.id
_entity.type
_entity.pdbx_description
1 polymer ?
#
loop_
_entity_poly.entity_id
_entity_poly.type
_entity_poly.pdbx_seq_one_letter_code
_entity_poly.pdbx_strand_id
1 'polypeptide(L)'
;MTAQHQTQPALPAQPTLQERRAHLRELMKRDDATVADYHAVISGATEEERASLARTLSPTKLAKARGEKAALAAYAVGALTSSVPRAVRLISELFYPLRDENFNIIPEPPMPATERLWDFFTQGAIERSDEWVLHFVEECSDDWYIDSWTHLNKLMREHSLTSLSPGYLCMMMNAAPHVREKSARAYRNIEQFFRNDPVLLEREFWDAFTVEGVLAQSKWDPALQPEYRSPSFSALAQVMCETFPEIRPRFLDETLKGLLRDYSAHHVRHFYRAHAALQPTSQEITERFALYLSVLGTAYSPAIAMAQDLLEQAVYELSDSQARELIEVSATVLTRTEKKILRAQIRL
;
A
#
# COMPACT_ATOMS: atom_id res chain seq x y z
N MET A 1 -13.30 52.53 -47.10
CA MET A 1 -13.23 51.14 -46.57
C MET A 1 -12.99 51.26 -45.10
N THR A 2 -14.06 51.21 -44.32
CA THR A 2 -14.05 51.35 -42.87
C THR A 2 -13.92 49.95 -42.23
N ALA A 3 -12.79 49.70 -41.56
CA ALA A 3 -12.55 48.45 -40.84
C ALA A 3 -13.47 48.37 -39.60
N GLN A 4 -14.40 47.44 -39.62
CA GLN A 4 -15.18 47.09 -38.45
C GLN A 4 -14.29 46.34 -37.46
N HIS A 5 -13.97 46.98 -36.34
CA HIS A 5 -13.42 46.30 -35.17
C HIS A 5 -14.51 45.37 -34.60
N GLN A 6 -14.37 44.09 -34.84
CA GLN A 6 -15.11 43.07 -34.10
C GLN A 6 -14.59 43.09 -32.67
N THR A 7 -15.37 43.64 -31.76
CA THR A 7 -15.19 43.52 -30.32
C THR A 7 -15.37 42.03 -29.95
N GLN A 8 -14.29 41.36 -29.54
CA GLN A 8 -14.39 40.04 -28.91
C GLN A 8 -15.34 40.14 -27.71
N PRO A 9 -16.28 39.18 -27.57
CA PRO A 9 -17.14 39.16 -26.40
C PRO A 9 -16.27 39.01 -25.14
N ALA A 10 -16.48 39.90 -24.17
CA ALA A 10 -15.81 39.83 -22.89
C ALA A 10 -16.08 38.45 -22.24
N LEU A 11 -15.04 37.75 -21.85
CA LEU A 11 -15.16 36.52 -21.04
C LEU A 11 -16.06 36.83 -19.84
N PRO A 12 -17.01 35.94 -19.49
CA PRO A 12 -17.86 36.13 -18.34
C PRO A 12 -16.99 36.34 -17.08
N ALA A 13 -17.32 37.38 -16.31
CA ALA A 13 -16.58 37.73 -15.10
C ALA A 13 -16.56 36.51 -14.15
N GLN A 14 -15.37 36.10 -13.70
CA GLN A 14 -15.25 35.03 -12.72
C GLN A 14 -15.97 35.43 -11.43
N PRO A 15 -16.73 34.52 -10.81
CA PRO A 15 -17.45 34.81 -9.58
C PRO A 15 -16.46 35.19 -8.45
N THR A 16 -16.81 36.17 -7.65
CA THR A 16 -16.02 36.61 -6.49
C THR A 16 -15.99 35.50 -5.40
N LEU A 17 -14.98 35.52 -4.53
CA LEU A 17 -14.90 34.59 -3.41
C LEU A 17 -16.15 34.62 -2.51
N GLN A 18 -16.75 35.81 -2.33
CA GLN A 18 -17.97 35.97 -1.54
C GLN A 18 -19.16 35.27 -2.18
N GLU A 19 -19.33 35.42 -3.48
CA GLU A 19 -20.35 34.73 -4.27
C GLU A 19 -20.17 33.22 -4.25
N ARG A 20 -18.95 32.74 -4.50
CA ARG A 20 -18.60 31.29 -4.39
C ARG A 20 -18.96 30.75 -3.02
N ARG A 21 -18.62 31.47 -1.95
CA ARG A 21 -18.90 31.06 -0.56
C ARG A 21 -20.39 31.01 -0.26
N ALA A 22 -21.17 31.98 -0.73
CA ALA A 22 -22.62 32.00 -0.57
C ALA A 22 -23.26 30.82 -1.33
N HIS A 23 -22.83 30.60 -2.56
CA HIS A 23 -23.34 29.54 -3.41
C HIS A 23 -23.00 28.15 -2.83
N LEU A 24 -21.78 27.91 -2.36
CA LEU A 24 -21.39 26.66 -1.71
C LEU A 24 -22.24 26.36 -0.47
N ARG A 25 -22.56 27.38 0.35
CA ARG A 25 -23.44 27.23 1.52
C ARG A 25 -24.87 26.82 1.14
N GLU A 26 -25.37 27.34 0.03
CA GLU A 26 -26.71 26.96 -0.46
C GLU A 26 -26.70 25.55 -1.06
N LEU A 27 -25.66 25.17 -1.83
CA LEU A 27 -25.51 23.80 -2.34
C LEU A 27 -25.49 22.77 -1.21
N MET A 28 -24.79 23.06 -0.12
CA MET A 28 -24.75 22.16 1.06
C MET A 28 -26.11 21.95 1.75
N LYS A 29 -27.10 22.78 1.48
CA LYS A 29 -28.46 22.63 2.04
C LYS A 29 -29.40 21.87 1.10
N ARG A 30 -29.14 21.91 -0.20
CA ARG A 30 -30.00 21.31 -1.23
C ARG A 30 -29.93 19.79 -1.21
N ASP A 31 -31.05 19.15 -1.45
CA ASP A 31 -31.13 17.68 -1.60
C ASP A 31 -30.87 17.21 -3.04
N ASP A 32 -31.03 18.12 -4.01
CA ASP A 32 -30.87 17.88 -5.45
C ASP A 32 -29.55 18.38 -6.02
N ALA A 33 -28.60 18.81 -5.17
CA ALA A 33 -27.27 19.23 -5.60
C ALA A 33 -26.49 18.08 -6.25
N THR A 34 -25.66 18.42 -7.24
CA THR A 34 -24.85 17.47 -7.98
C THR A 34 -23.36 17.81 -7.88
N VAL A 35 -22.48 16.86 -8.27
CA VAL A 35 -21.03 17.12 -8.40
C VAL A 35 -20.76 18.26 -9.37
N ALA A 36 -21.52 18.36 -10.48
CA ALA A 36 -21.36 19.43 -11.45
C ALA A 36 -21.62 20.80 -10.83
N ASP A 37 -22.62 20.91 -9.94
CA ASP A 37 -22.91 22.18 -9.23
C ASP A 37 -21.74 22.57 -8.30
N TYR A 38 -21.19 21.60 -7.56
CA TYR A 38 -20.02 21.84 -6.72
C TYR A 38 -18.79 22.20 -7.54
N HIS A 39 -18.54 21.46 -8.64
CA HIS A 39 -17.42 21.73 -9.54
C HIS A 39 -17.52 23.15 -10.13
N ALA A 40 -18.70 23.58 -10.57
CA ALA A 40 -18.91 24.92 -11.11
C ALA A 40 -18.56 26.04 -10.12
N VAL A 41 -18.78 25.82 -8.82
CA VAL A 41 -18.41 26.78 -7.77
C VAL A 41 -16.92 26.78 -7.47
N ILE A 42 -16.27 25.62 -7.57
CA ILE A 42 -14.87 25.39 -7.16
C ILE A 42 -13.90 25.65 -8.32
N SER A 43 -14.31 25.34 -9.54
CA SER A 43 -13.48 25.46 -10.74
C SER A 43 -12.92 26.88 -10.92
N GLY A 44 -11.62 26.94 -11.22
CA GLY A 44 -10.90 28.22 -11.37
C GLY A 44 -10.63 28.97 -10.05
N ALA A 45 -10.96 28.39 -8.90
CA ALA A 45 -10.59 28.96 -7.60
C ALA A 45 -9.08 28.74 -7.32
N THR A 46 -8.40 29.80 -6.86
CA THR A 46 -7.02 29.71 -6.39
C THR A 46 -6.92 28.86 -5.12
N GLU A 47 -5.71 28.42 -4.73
CA GLU A 47 -5.52 27.67 -3.47
C GLU A 47 -5.94 28.50 -2.25
N GLU A 48 -5.72 29.81 -2.23
CA GLU A 48 -6.19 30.68 -1.15
C GLU A 48 -7.72 30.75 -1.08
N GLU A 49 -8.37 30.81 -2.24
CA GLU A 49 -9.83 30.76 -2.33
C GLU A 49 -10.37 29.41 -1.92
N ARG A 50 -9.77 28.31 -2.37
CA ARG A 50 -10.11 26.93 -1.95
C ARG A 50 -9.99 26.79 -0.42
N ALA A 51 -8.88 27.22 0.17
CA ALA A 51 -8.68 27.22 1.63
C ALA A 51 -9.74 28.06 2.36
N SER A 52 -10.15 29.18 1.76
CA SER A 52 -11.21 30.03 2.32
C SER A 52 -12.60 29.40 2.22
N LEU A 53 -12.90 28.72 1.10
CA LEU A 53 -14.13 27.94 0.90
C LEU A 53 -14.17 26.73 1.86
N ALA A 54 -13.05 26.05 2.06
CA ALA A 54 -12.95 24.92 2.99
C ALA A 54 -13.37 25.27 4.43
N ARG A 55 -13.31 26.54 4.83
CA ARG A 55 -13.80 26.97 6.15
C ARG A 55 -15.31 26.81 6.32
N THR A 56 -16.06 26.62 5.25
CA THR A 56 -17.51 26.32 5.29
C THR A 56 -17.77 24.86 5.70
N LEU A 57 -16.78 23.98 5.49
CA LEU A 57 -16.82 22.59 5.88
C LEU A 57 -16.48 22.50 7.39
N SER A 58 -17.42 22.00 8.19
CA SER A 58 -17.22 21.84 9.62
C SER A 58 -17.40 20.36 10.02
N PRO A 59 -16.54 19.81 10.90
CA PRO A 59 -16.68 18.42 11.36
C PRO A 59 -18.09 18.10 11.83
N THR A 60 -18.70 18.97 12.66
CA THR A 60 -20.05 18.78 13.20
C THR A 60 -21.14 18.71 12.12
N LYS A 61 -20.97 19.41 10.99
CA LYS A 61 -21.91 19.34 9.87
C LYS A 61 -21.69 18.08 9.04
N LEU A 62 -20.43 17.72 8.80
CA LEU A 62 -20.06 16.52 8.06
C LEU A 62 -20.52 15.26 8.80
N ALA A 63 -20.29 15.19 10.11
CA ALA A 63 -20.77 14.10 10.95
C ALA A 63 -22.30 13.88 10.89
N LYS A 64 -23.08 14.89 10.46
CA LYS A 64 -24.53 14.82 10.26
C LYS A 64 -24.96 14.60 8.82
N ALA A 65 -24.03 14.65 7.86
CA ALA A 65 -24.34 14.43 6.45
C ALA A 65 -24.68 12.95 6.22
N ARG A 66 -25.71 12.70 5.41
CA ARG A 66 -26.19 11.34 5.10
C ARG A 66 -26.49 11.21 3.63
N GLY A 67 -26.45 9.98 3.13
CA GLY A 67 -26.81 9.65 1.76
C GLY A 67 -25.99 10.45 0.74
N GLU A 68 -26.64 11.00 -0.25
CA GLU A 68 -26.01 11.78 -1.32
C GLU A 68 -25.28 13.03 -0.79
N LYS A 69 -25.80 13.65 0.28
CA LYS A 69 -25.12 14.81 0.91
C LYS A 69 -23.77 14.44 1.51
N ALA A 70 -23.63 13.23 2.04
CA ALA A 70 -22.34 12.77 2.55
C ALA A 70 -21.33 12.58 1.41
N ALA A 71 -21.78 12.01 0.29
CA ALA A 71 -20.94 11.84 -0.92
C ALA A 71 -20.49 13.19 -1.49
N LEU A 72 -21.40 14.15 -1.65
CA LEU A 72 -21.07 15.51 -2.10
C LEU A 72 -20.16 16.26 -1.12
N ALA A 73 -20.33 16.00 0.18
CA ALA A 73 -19.45 16.54 1.21
C ALA A 73 -18.03 15.95 1.09
N ALA A 74 -17.90 14.65 0.78
CA ALA A 74 -16.61 14.00 0.54
C ALA A 74 -15.91 14.62 -0.68
N TYR A 75 -16.65 14.84 -1.79
CA TYR A 75 -16.14 15.60 -2.94
C TYR A 75 -15.60 16.98 -2.54
N ALA A 76 -16.40 17.75 -1.79
CA ALA A 76 -15.99 19.08 -1.35
C ALA A 76 -14.75 19.05 -0.41
N VAL A 77 -14.60 18.03 0.42
CA VAL A 77 -13.39 17.85 1.26
C VAL A 77 -12.17 17.65 0.37
N GLY A 78 -12.22 16.75 -0.60
CA GLY A 78 -11.11 16.51 -1.54
C GLY A 78 -10.76 17.75 -2.35
N ALA A 79 -11.76 18.43 -2.92
CA ALA A 79 -11.55 19.56 -3.82
C ALA A 79 -11.06 20.85 -3.12
N LEU A 80 -11.44 21.07 -1.87
CA LEU A 80 -11.26 22.37 -1.19
C LEU A 80 -10.19 22.38 -0.10
N THR A 81 -9.90 21.24 0.54
CA THR A 81 -9.09 21.24 1.75
C THR A 81 -7.60 21.23 1.45
N SER A 82 -6.91 22.36 1.60
CA SER A 82 -5.47 22.49 1.33
C SER A 82 -4.60 21.83 2.40
N SER A 83 -5.03 21.82 3.68
CA SER A 83 -4.31 21.17 4.78
C SER A 83 -4.63 19.68 4.81
N VAL A 84 -3.63 18.85 4.60
CA VAL A 84 -3.77 17.38 4.63
C VAL A 84 -4.32 16.86 5.97
N PRO A 85 -3.77 17.21 7.16
CA PRO A 85 -4.32 16.74 8.43
C PRO A 85 -5.78 17.15 8.64
N ARG A 86 -6.18 18.30 8.08
CA ARG A 86 -7.56 18.73 8.09
C ARG A 86 -8.42 17.90 7.14
N ALA A 87 -7.94 17.58 5.95
CA ALA A 87 -8.67 16.73 5.00
C ALA A 87 -8.91 15.34 5.60
N VAL A 88 -7.88 14.71 6.17
CA VAL A 88 -7.97 13.42 6.87
C VAL A 88 -9.01 13.46 7.98
N ARG A 89 -8.96 14.48 8.83
CA ARG A 89 -9.95 14.65 9.90
C ARG A 89 -11.38 14.82 9.39
N LEU A 90 -11.58 15.64 8.35
CA LEU A 90 -12.90 15.89 7.80
C LEU A 90 -13.50 14.67 7.10
N ILE A 91 -12.68 13.91 6.37
CA ILE A 91 -13.15 12.70 5.69
C ILE A 91 -13.44 11.59 6.72
N SER A 92 -12.66 11.50 7.80
CA SER A 92 -12.92 10.56 8.89
C SER A 92 -14.32 10.74 9.51
N GLU A 93 -14.78 11.98 9.69
CA GLU A 93 -16.12 12.26 10.22
C GLU A 93 -17.25 11.74 9.30
N LEU A 94 -16.97 11.55 8.02
CA LEU A 94 -17.95 10.99 7.06
C LEU A 94 -17.96 9.46 7.06
N PHE A 95 -16.85 8.82 7.43
CA PHE A 95 -16.73 7.36 7.43
C PHE A 95 -17.08 6.71 8.76
N TYR A 96 -16.90 7.42 9.89
CA TYR A 96 -17.21 6.85 11.18
C TYR A 96 -18.71 7.02 11.50
N PRO A 97 -19.44 5.93 11.78
CA PRO A 97 -20.81 6.04 12.26
C PRO A 97 -20.82 6.81 13.58
N LEU A 98 -21.83 7.66 13.74
CA LEU A 98 -22.06 8.33 15.02
C LEU A 98 -22.21 7.29 16.13
N ARG A 99 -21.52 7.51 17.24
CA ARG A 99 -21.65 6.71 18.45
C ARG A 99 -22.34 7.54 19.52
N ASP A 100 -23.18 6.90 20.32
CA ASP A 100 -23.72 7.50 21.51
C ASP A 100 -22.64 7.66 22.61
N GLU A 101 -23.02 8.27 23.73
CA GLU A 101 -22.15 8.45 24.90
C GLU A 101 -21.66 7.13 25.54
N ASN A 102 -22.24 5.99 25.16
CA ASN A 102 -21.83 4.65 25.59
C ASN A 102 -21.06 3.88 24.51
N PHE A 103 -20.59 4.57 23.46
CA PHE A 103 -19.90 3.99 22.30
C PHE A 103 -20.72 3.01 21.45
N ASN A 104 -22.05 2.94 21.64
CA ASN A 104 -22.89 2.14 20.75
C ASN A 104 -23.04 2.87 19.41
N ILE A 105 -23.03 2.09 18.33
CA ILE A 105 -23.34 2.61 16.99
C ILE A 105 -24.82 3.00 16.97
N ILE A 106 -25.10 4.28 16.72
CA ILE A 106 -26.45 4.75 16.54
C ILE A 106 -26.98 4.16 15.23
N PRO A 107 -28.08 3.38 15.24
CA PRO A 107 -28.69 2.86 14.03
C PRO A 107 -29.06 4.01 13.09
N GLU A 108 -28.46 4.06 11.92
CA GLU A 108 -28.65 5.13 10.94
C GLU A 108 -29.33 4.61 9.68
N PRO A 109 -30.01 5.52 8.93
CA PRO A 109 -30.38 5.19 7.56
C PRO A 109 -29.12 4.80 6.76
N PRO A 110 -29.24 3.91 5.76
CA PRO A 110 -28.09 3.35 5.05
C PRO A 110 -27.18 4.48 4.56
N MET A 111 -25.98 4.53 5.13
CA MET A 111 -24.91 5.38 4.59
C MET A 111 -24.69 5.01 3.12
N PRO A 112 -24.34 5.95 2.24
CA PRO A 112 -23.80 5.56 0.95
C PRO A 112 -22.67 4.59 1.22
N ALA A 113 -22.59 3.51 0.43
CA ALA A 113 -21.54 2.54 0.58
C ALA A 113 -20.18 3.28 0.67
N THR A 114 -19.32 2.85 1.56
CA THR A 114 -17.98 3.44 1.79
C THR A 114 -17.27 3.73 0.47
N GLU A 115 -17.42 2.84 -0.52
CA GLU A 115 -16.95 2.98 -1.89
C GLU A 115 -17.41 4.31 -2.55
N ARG A 116 -18.70 4.66 -2.41
CA ARG A 116 -19.23 5.89 -3.01
C ARG A 116 -18.66 7.16 -2.38
N LEU A 117 -18.42 7.15 -1.07
CA LEU A 117 -17.77 8.29 -0.40
C LEU A 117 -16.34 8.49 -0.93
N TRP A 118 -15.61 7.39 -1.10
CA TRP A 118 -14.26 7.41 -1.66
C TRP A 118 -14.25 7.86 -3.12
N ASP A 119 -15.15 7.36 -3.95
CA ASP A 119 -15.25 7.78 -5.35
C ASP A 119 -15.47 9.28 -5.50
N PHE A 120 -16.37 9.85 -4.69
CA PHE A 120 -16.61 11.29 -4.69
C PHE A 120 -15.42 12.07 -4.13
N PHE A 121 -14.80 11.60 -3.06
CA PHE A 121 -13.59 12.22 -2.53
C PHE A 121 -12.45 12.22 -3.56
N THR A 122 -12.18 11.07 -4.17
CA THR A 122 -11.14 10.92 -5.20
C THR A 122 -11.40 11.86 -6.38
N GLN A 123 -12.65 11.91 -6.85
CA GLN A 123 -13.04 12.84 -7.92
C GLN A 123 -12.80 14.31 -7.55
N GLY A 124 -13.05 14.69 -6.29
CA GLY A 124 -12.73 16.03 -5.80
C GLY A 124 -11.23 16.29 -5.64
N ALA A 125 -10.48 15.28 -5.28
CA ALA A 125 -9.03 15.38 -5.02
C ALA A 125 -8.17 15.32 -6.30
N ILE A 126 -8.70 14.89 -7.43
CA ILE A 126 -7.96 14.67 -8.69
C ILE A 126 -7.25 15.94 -9.22
N GLU A 127 -7.74 17.12 -8.89
CA GLU A 127 -7.12 18.39 -9.27
C GLU A 127 -6.11 18.94 -8.24
N ARG A 128 -5.79 18.16 -7.20
CA ARG A 128 -4.79 18.55 -6.20
C ARG A 128 -3.38 18.35 -6.74
N SER A 129 -2.39 18.98 -6.11
CA SER A 129 -0.99 18.74 -6.45
C SER A 129 -0.55 17.33 -6.04
N ASP A 130 0.43 16.78 -6.75
CA ASP A 130 1.04 15.48 -6.45
C ASP A 130 1.56 15.42 -5.01
N GLU A 131 2.18 16.50 -4.52
CA GLU A 131 2.66 16.62 -3.14
C GLU A 131 1.51 16.50 -2.13
N TRP A 132 0.38 17.13 -2.40
CA TRP A 132 -0.80 17.03 -1.54
C TRP A 132 -1.36 15.61 -1.51
N VAL A 133 -1.47 14.97 -2.68
CA VAL A 133 -2.00 13.60 -2.81
C VAL A 133 -1.10 12.62 -2.09
N LEU A 134 0.22 12.69 -2.32
CA LEU A 134 1.19 11.83 -1.68
C LEU A 134 1.10 11.95 -0.15
N HIS A 135 1.16 13.18 0.36
CA HIS A 135 1.06 13.44 1.80
C HIS A 135 -0.29 12.96 2.38
N PHE A 136 -1.40 13.16 1.65
CA PHE A 136 -2.72 12.70 2.10
C PHE A 136 -2.76 11.16 2.23
N VAL A 137 -2.24 10.45 1.24
CA VAL A 137 -2.20 8.99 1.25
C VAL A 137 -1.30 8.46 2.37
N GLU A 138 -0.14 9.09 2.61
CA GLU A 138 0.76 8.71 3.69
C GLU A 138 0.16 8.96 5.07
N GLU A 139 -0.49 10.10 5.28
CA GLU A 139 -1.18 10.43 6.53
C GLU A 139 -2.35 9.47 6.80
N CYS A 140 -3.13 9.11 5.76
CA CYS A 140 -4.20 8.12 5.89
C CYS A 140 -3.68 6.72 6.22
N SER A 141 -2.48 6.37 5.76
CA SER A 141 -1.95 5.02 5.88
C SER A 141 -1.67 4.60 7.32
N ASP A 142 -1.44 5.56 8.22
CA ASP A 142 -1.14 5.27 9.62
C ASP A 142 -2.39 4.93 10.44
N ASP A 143 -3.57 5.42 10.05
CA ASP A 143 -4.79 5.35 10.87
C ASP A 143 -5.94 4.53 10.26
N TRP A 144 -5.86 4.09 8.98
CA TRP A 144 -7.03 3.62 8.26
C TRP A 144 -7.07 2.11 7.95
N TYR A 145 -8.31 1.59 7.79
CA TYR A 145 -8.61 0.19 7.51
C TYR A 145 -8.20 -0.24 6.10
N ILE A 146 -7.94 -1.52 5.94
CA ILE A 146 -7.55 -2.23 4.71
C ILE A 146 -8.44 -1.86 3.51
N ASP A 147 -9.73 -1.64 3.72
CA ASP A 147 -10.69 -1.32 2.66
C ASP A 147 -10.41 0.04 1.97
N SER A 148 -9.67 0.93 2.64
CA SER A 148 -9.31 2.25 2.09
C SER A 148 -8.21 2.18 1.04
N TRP A 149 -7.35 1.15 1.08
CA TRP A 149 -6.17 1.08 0.22
C TRP A 149 -6.52 1.14 -1.28
N THR A 150 -7.56 0.42 -1.72
CA THR A 150 -7.96 0.40 -3.14
C THR A 150 -8.28 1.81 -3.65
N HIS A 151 -8.94 2.63 -2.86
CA HIS A 151 -9.31 4.00 -3.23
C HIS A 151 -8.12 4.95 -3.18
N LEU A 152 -7.27 4.81 -2.16
CA LEU A 152 -6.03 5.59 -2.05
C LEU A 152 -5.06 5.23 -3.17
N ASN A 153 -4.95 3.95 -3.51
CA ASN A 153 -4.16 3.49 -4.64
C ASN A 153 -4.68 4.06 -5.96
N LYS A 154 -6.01 4.05 -6.18
CA LYS A 154 -6.61 4.67 -7.36
C LYS A 154 -6.22 6.15 -7.48
N LEU A 155 -6.31 6.91 -6.38
CA LEU A 155 -5.89 8.32 -6.35
C LEU A 155 -4.40 8.47 -6.70
N MET A 156 -3.54 7.61 -6.16
CA MET A 156 -2.11 7.60 -6.50
C MET A 156 -1.88 7.32 -7.99
N ARG A 157 -2.63 6.40 -8.60
CA ARG A 157 -2.52 6.07 -10.04
C ARG A 157 -2.97 7.20 -10.94
N GLU A 158 -4.03 7.92 -10.61
CA GLU A 158 -4.48 9.12 -11.36
C GLU A 158 -3.38 10.19 -11.42
N HIS A 159 -2.52 10.25 -10.40
CA HIS A 159 -1.36 11.15 -10.34
C HIS A 159 -0.03 10.49 -10.75
N SER A 160 -0.03 9.24 -11.20
CA SER A 160 1.20 8.48 -11.51
C SER A 160 2.20 8.43 -10.36
N LEU A 161 1.72 8.42 -9.12
CA LEU A 161 2.52 8.40 -7.90
C LEU A 161 2.73 6.98 -7.34
N THR A 162 3.79 6.83 -6.57
CA THR A 162 4.09 5.66 -5.74
C THR A 162 4.66 6.13 -4.41
N SER A 163 4.53 5.35 -3.34
CA SER A 163 5.08 5.70 -2.03
C SER A 163 5.92 4.57 -1.45
N LEU A 164 7.02 4.95 -0.79
CA LEU A 164 7.85 4.06 0.04
C LEU A 164 7.51 4.20 1.53
N SER A 165 6.44 4.92 1.89
CA SER A 165 6.09 5.03 3.30
C SER A 165 5.72 3.65 3.87
N PRO A 166 6.21 3.30 5.06
CA PRO A 166 5.90 2.02 5.69
C PRO A 166 4.39 1.79 5.83
N GLY A 167 3.63 2.82 6.19
CA GLY A 167 2.17 2.77 6.33
C GLY A 167 1.49 2.38 5.02
N TYR A 168 1.81 3.05 3.90
CA TYR A 168 1.26 2.75 2.59
C TYR A 168 1.57 1.31 2.15
N LEU A 169 2.83 0.91 2.25
CA LEU A 169 3.25 -0.44 1.88
C LEU A 169 2.61 -1.51 2.77
N CYS A 170 2.44 -1.25 4.07
CA CYS A 170 1.70 -2.13 4.98
C CYS A 170 0.22 -2.25 4.58
N MET A 171 -0.44 -1.15 4.21
CA MET A 171 -1.81 -1.18 3.71
C MET A 171 -1.92 -2.01 2.43
N MET A 172 -1.01 -1.82 1.48
CA MET A 172 -0.93 -2.62 0.25
C MET A 172 -0.82 -4.11 0.56
N MET A 173 0.14 -4.49 1.41
CA MET A 173 0.35 -5.88 1.80
C MET A 173 -0.84 -6.49 2.54
N ASN A 174 -1.58 -5.68 3.30
CA ASN A 174 -2.79 -6.11 3.99
C ASN A 174 -4.01 -6.18 3.05
N ALA A 175 -4.04 -5.37 1.99
CA ALA A 175 -5.09 -5.40 0.96
C ALA A 175 -4.89 -6.56 -0.02
N ALA A 176 -3.65 -7.03 -0.20
CA ALA A 176 -3.38 -8.22 -0.99
C ALA A 176 -4.20 -9.41 -0.47
N PRO A 177 -4.84 -10.19 -1.35
CA PRO A 177 -5.71 -11.26 -0.94
C PRO A 177 -5.05 -12.25 0.03
N HIS A 178 -5.72 -12.53 1.13
CA HIS A 178 -5.19 -13.42 2.16
C HIS A 178 -5.09 -14.86 1.65
N VAL A 179 -3.88 -15.39 1.67
CA VAL A 179 -3.62 -16.77 1.30
C VAL A 179 -3.36 -17.59 2.57
N ARG A 180 -4.36 -18.36 3.02
CA ARG A 180 -4.21 -19.32 4.13
C ARG A 180 -3.76 -20.67 3.64
N GLU A 181 -4.26 -21.08 2.50
CA GLU A 181 -3.99 -22.34 1.84
C GLU A 181 -4.03 -22.18 0.33
N LYS A 182 -3.40 -23.11 -0.39
CA LYS A 182 -3.46 -23.14 -1.85
C LYS A 182 -4.85 -23.59 -2.28
N SER A 183 -5.63 -22.68 -2.84
CA SER A 183 -6.97 -22.95 -3.36
C SER A 183 -7.19 -22.20 -4.67
N ALA A 184 -8.07 -22.74 -5.53
CA ALA A 184 -8.41 -22.09 -6.80
C ALA A 184 -8.95 -20.65 -6.61
N ARG A 185 -9.57 -20.36 -5.46
CA ARG A 185 -10.03 -19.01 -5.11
C ARG A 185 -8.86 -18.10 -4.80
N ALA A 186 -7.86 -18.56 -4.02
CA ALA A 186 -6.67 -17.78 -3.69
C ALA A 186 -5.91 -17.38 -4.96
N TYR A 187 -5.70 -18.32 -5.89
CA TYR A 187 -5.03 -18.03 -7.17
C TYR A 187 -5.77 -16.97 -7.98
N ARG A 188 -7.08 -17.09 -8.16
CA ARG A 188 -7.87 -16.10 -8.90
C ARG A 188 -7.85 -14.73 -8.25
N ASN A 189 -7.94 -14.66 -6.93
CA ASN A 189 -7.94 -13.39 -6.20
C ASN A 189 -6.58 -12.68 -6.31
N ILE A 190 -5.47 -13.43 -6.19
CA ILE A 190 -4.10 -12.91 -6.36
C ILE A 190 -3.88 -12.45 -7.79
N GLU A 191 -4.24 -13.28 -8.76
CA GLU A 191 -4.13 -12.94 -10.17
C GLU A 191 -4.88 -11.64 -10.50
N GLN A 192 -6.14 -11.56 -10.09
CA GLN A 192 -6.96 -10.38 -10.32
C GLN A 192 -6.40 -9.12 -9.65
N PHE A 193 -5.93 -9.24 -8.40
CA PHE A 193 -5.38 -8.12 -7.65
C PHE A 193 -4.18 -7.49 -8.37
N PHE A 194 -3.22 -8.28 -8.81
CA PHE A 194 -2.02 -7.78 -9.47
C PHE A 194 -2.23 -7.44 -10.96
N ARG A 195 -3.15 -8.11 -11.67
CA ARG A 195 -3.47 -7.77 -13.07
C ARG A 195 -4.28 -6.47 -13.19
N ASN A 196 -5.09 -6.14 -12.17
CA ASN A 196 -5.84 -4.88 -12.16
C ASN A 196 -4.93 -3.65 -12.00
N ASP A 197 -3.75 -3.82 -11.42
CA ASP A 197 -2.76 -2.75 -11.27
C ASP A 197 -1.34 -3.31 -11.50
N PRO A 198 -0.83 -3.25 -12.74
CA PRO A 198 0.50 -3.77 -13.08
C PRO A 198 1.65 -3.13 -12.30
N VAL A 199 1.51 -1.86 -11.88
CA VAL A 199 2.54 -1.15 -11.09
C VAL A 199 2.84 -1.86 -9.78
N LEU A 200 1.85 -2.55 -9.22
CA LEU A 200 2.05 -3.36 -8.02
C LEU A 200 3.09 -4.45 -8.25
N LEU A 201 2.92 -5.25 -9.32
CA LEU A 201 3.80 -6.38 -9.60
C LEU A 201 5.15 -5.94 -10.16
N GLU A 202 5.19 -4.84 -10.91
CA GLU A 202 6.42 -4.31 -11.48
C GLU A 202 7.31 -3.64 -10.43
N ARG A 203 6.71 -2.94 -9.45
CA ARG A 203 7.42 -2.07 -8.53
C ARG A 203 7.01 -2.21 -7.07
N GLU A 204 5.83 -1.77 -6.68
CA GLU A 204 5.48 -1.50 -5.28
C GLU A 204 5.50 -2.73 -4.38
N PHE A 205 5.12 -3.90 -4.90
CA PHE A 205 5.23 -5.15 -4.16
C PHE A 205 6.68 -5.43 -3.73
N TRP A 206 7.65 -5.10 -4.58
CA TRP A 206 9.07 -5.29 -4.29
C TRP A 206 9.63 -4.21 -3.36
N ASP A 207 9.06 -3.02 -3.40
CA ASP A 207 9.40 -1.95 -2.46
C ASP A 207 9.10 -2.39 -1.01
N ALA A 208 8.05 -3.20 -0.77
CA ALA A 208 7.75 -3.78 0.53
C ALA A 208 8.87 -4.65 1.11
N PHE A 209 9.74 -5.22 0.26
CA PHE A 209 10.92 -5.97 0.72
C PHE A 209 12.06 -5.06 1.20
N THR A 210 12.05 -3.79 0.79
CA THR A 210 13.12 -2.84 1.07
C THR A 210 12.89 -2.00 2.33
N VAL A 211 11.70 -2.08 2.92
CA VAL A 211 11.32 -1.30 4.09
C VAL A 211 11.13 -2.23 5.29
N GLU A 212 11.91 -1.99 6.35
CA GLU A 212 11.83 -2.82 7.55
C GLU A 212 10.44 -2.73 8.21
N GLY A 213 9.93 -3.85 8.67
CA GLY A 213 8.66 -3.94 9.37
C GLY A 213 7.47 -4.25 8.46
N VAL A 214 7.49 -3.88 7.18
CA VAL A 214 6.34 -4.02 6.28
C VAL A 214 5.85 -5.46 6.19
N LEU A 215 6.73 -6.43 5.94
CA LEU A 215 6.36 -7.84 5.84
C LEU A 215 6.02 -8.49 7.20
N ALA A 216 6.40 -7.83 8.30
CA ALA A 216 6.18 -8.30 9.66
C ALA A 216 4.94 -7.67 10.32
N GLN A 217 4.49 -6.53 9.84
CA GLN A 217 3.32 -5.85 10.37
C GLN A 217 2.04 -6.50 9.87
N SER A 218 1.58 -7.46 10.64
CA SER A 218 0.18 -7.81 10.57
C SER A 218 -0.55 -6.99 11.63
N LYS A 219 -1.41 -6.08 11.22
CA LYS A 219 -2.29 -5.32 12.13
C LYS A 219 -3.39 -6.20 12.78
N TRP A 220 -3.31 -7.51 12.64
CA TRP A 220 -4.26 -8.42 13.23
C TRP A 220 -3.84 -8.77 14.64
N ASP A 221 -4.67 -8.39 15.59
CA ASP A 221 -4.54 -8.72 17.00
C ASP A 221 -4.36 -10.25 17.17
N PRO A 222 -3.26 -10.72 17.79
CA PRO A 222 -3.08 -12.13 18.08
C PRO A 222 -4.14 -12.70 19.05
N ALA A 223 -4.93 -11.85 19.71
CA ALA A 223 -6.09 -12.24 20.50
C ALA A 223 -7.32 -12.60 19.62
N LEU A 224 -7.34 -12.23 18.34
CA LEU A 224 -8.40 -12.65 17.42
C LEU A 224 -8.28 -14.16 17.12
N GLN A 225 -9.43 -14.76 16.81
CA GLN A 225 -9.56 -16.20 16.60
C GLN A 225 -8.55 -16.73 15.58
N PRO A 226 -8.08 -18.00 15.71
CA PRO A 226 -7.03 -18.58 14.85
C PRO A 226 -7.29 -18.47 13.36
N GLU A 227 -8.56 -18.43 12.95
CA GLU A 227 -8.99 -18.26 11.56
C GLU A 227 -8.71 -16.86 10.99
N TYR A 228 -8.46 -15.86 11.84
CA TYR A 228 -8.13 -14.48 11.45
C TYR A 228 -6.63 -14.15 11.57
N ARG A 229 -5.79 -15.16 11.87
CA ARG A 229 -4.35 -14.95 11.92
C ARG A 229 -3.82 -14.60 10.53
N SER A 230 -2.90 -13.64 10.51
CA SER A 230 -2.27 -13.09 9.31
C SER A 230 -2.00 -14.10 8.21
N PRO A 231 -2.18 -13.71 6.95
CA PRO A 231 -1.73 -14.53 5.85
C PRO A 231 -0.24 -14.82 6.01
N SER A 232 0.13 -16.06 5.84
CA SER A 232 1.54 -16.43 5.81
C SER A 232 2.17 -15.81 4.57
N PHE A 233 3.13 -14.90 4.75
CA PHE A 233 3.91 -14.34 3.62
C PHE A 233 4.55 -15.45 2.78
N SER A 234 4.91 -16.58 3.39
CA SER A 234 5.41 -17.76 2.68
C SER A 234 4.35 -18.41 1.78
N ALA A 235 3.08 -18.46 2.21
CA ALA A 235 2.01 -18.97 1.36
C ALA A 235 1.69 -18.01 0.20
N LEU A 236 1.71 -16.70 0.46
CA LEU A 236 1.60 -15.68 -0.59
C LEU A 236 2.71 -15.84 -1.63
N ALA A 237 3.97 -15.99 -1.20
CA ALA A 237 5.12 -16.19 -2.08
C ALA A 237 4.94 -17.39 -3.01
N GLN A 238 4.47 -18.53 -2.48
CA GLN A 238 4.21 -19.72 -3.29
C GLN A 238 3.12 -19.49 -4.33
N VAL A 239 1.95 -18.95 -3.93
CA VAL A 239 0.84 -18.68 -4.83
C VAL A 239 1.22 -17.67 -5.90
N MET A 240 1.98 -16.62 -5.54
CA MET A 240 2.46 -15.64 -6.50
C MET A 240 3.40 -16.24 -7.54
N CYS A 241 4.38 -17.05 -7.12
CA CYS A 241 5.30 -17.70 -8.06
C CYS A 241 4.61 -18.78 -8.94
N GLU A 242 3.53 -19.37 -8.46
CA GLU A 242 2.72 -20.31 -9.26
C GLU A 242 1.78 -19.57 -10.23
N THR A 243 1.25 -18.40 -9.84
CA THR A 243 0.37 -17.57 -10.68
C THR A 243 1.15 -16.76 -11.72
N PHE A 244 2.33 -16.30 -11.35
CA PHE A 244 3.24 -15.48 -12.17
C PHE A 244 4.65 -16.12 -12.18
N PRO A 245 4.87 -17.19 -12.95
CA PRO A 245 6.16 -17.90 -12.96
C PRO A 245 7.35 -17.01 -13.29
N GLU A 246 7.14 -15.96 -14.09
CA GLU A 246 8.16 -15.02 -14.51
C GLU A 246 8.77 -14.20 -13.35
N ILE A 247 8.05 -14.04 -12.23
CA ILE A 247 8.58 -13.32 -11.05
C ILE A 247 9.39 -14.22 -10.11
N ARG A 248 9.35 -15.54 -10.29
CA ARG A 248 10.02 -16.46 -9.39
C ARG A 248 11.53 -16.19 -9.22
N PRO A 249 12.30 -15.92 -10.29
CA PRO A 249 13.72 -15.57 -10.14
C PRO A 249 13.92 -14.33 -9.26
N ARG A 250 13.14 -13.26 -9.49
CA ARG A 250 13.19 -12.05 -8.68
C ARG A 250 12.80 -12.32 -7.22
N PHE A 251 11.80 -13.17 -7.01
CA PHE A 251 11.35 -13.53 -5.65
C PHE A 251 12.45 -14.23 -4.87
N LEU A 252 13.15 -15.18 -5.49
CA LEU A 252 14.31 -15.85 -4.89
C LEU A 252 15.43 -14.86 -4.56
N ASP A 253 15.73 -13.92 -5.48
CA ASP A 253 16.75 -12.91 -5.27
C ASP A 253 16.39 -11.96 -4.13
N GLU A 254 15.18 -11.41 -4.11
CA GLU A 254 14.76 -10.42 -3.11
C GLU A 254 14.63 -11.04 -1.72
N THR A 255 14.21 -12.31 -1.61
CA THR A 255 14.18 -13.01 -0.32
C THR A 255 15.59 -13.25 0.22
N LEU A 256 16.57 -13.62 -0.61
CA LEU A 256 17.97 -13.75 -0.21
C LEU A 256 18.57 -12.39 0.18
N LYS A 257 18.36 -11.34 -0.62
CA LYS A 257 18.77 -9.97 -0.28
C LYS A 257 18.17 -9.50 1.04
N GLY A 258 16.91 -9.86 1.31
CA GLY A 258 16.25 -9.57 2.59
C GLY A 258 16.93 -10.22 3.79
N LEU A 259 17.54 -11.40 3.61
CA LEU A 259 18.35 -12.06 4.65
C LEU A 259 19.68 -11.36 4.92
N LEU A 260 20.18 -10.57 3.95
CA LEU A 260 21.46 -9.85 4.05
C LEU A 260 21.31 -8.44 4.62
N ARG A 261 20.08 -7.96 4.80
CA ARG A 261 19.82 -6.63 5.35
C ARG A 261 19.97 -6.65 6.88
N ASP A 262 20.40 -5.52 7.42
CA ASP A 262 20.52 -5.31 8.87
C ASP A 262 19.14 -5.02 9.49
N TYR A 263 18.25 -6.01 9.35
CA TYR A 263 16.91 -5.96 9.92
C TYR A 263 16.82 -6.78 11.21
N SER A 264 15.83 -6.50 12.04
CA SER A 264 15.54 -7.29 13.22
C SER A 264 15.29 -8.76 12.86
N ALA A 265 15.65 -9.69 13.75
CA ALA A 265 15.43 -11.13 13.58
C ALA A 265 13.94 -11.47 13.33
N HIS A 266 13.03 -10.66 13.88
CA HIS A 266 11.60 -10.81 13.66
C HIS A 266 11.25 -10.58 12.18
N HIS A 267 11.84 -9.56 11.54
CA HIS A 267 11.61 -9.23 10.16
C HIS A 267 12.32 -10.23 9.21
N VAL A 268 13.60 -10.50 9.45
CA VAL A 268 14.40 -11.48 8.68
C VAL A 268 13.73 -12.87 8.62
N ARG A 269 13.01 -13.27 9.65
CA ARG A 269 12.27 -14.54 9.70
C ARG A 269 11.23 -14.66 8.57
N HIS A 270 10.63 -13.58 8.11
CA HIS A 270 9.65 -13.61 7.03
C HIS A 270 10.31 -13.93 5.69
N PHE A 271 11.47 -13.35 5.41
CA PHE A 271 12.29 -13.68 4.23
C PHE A 271 12.75 -15.12 4.24
N TYR A 272 13.29 -15.57 5.37
CA TYR A 272 13.72 -16.96 5.57
C TYR A 272 12.58 -17.96 5.27
N ARG A 273 11.41 -17.74 5.85
CA ARG A 273 10.26 -18.64 5.66
C ARG A 273 9.75 -18.62 4.23
N ALA A 274 9.70 -17.46 3.58
CA ALA A 274 9.27 -17.35 2.21
C ALA A 274 10.26 -18.07 1.28
N HIS A 275 11.55 -17.83 1.44
CA HIS A 275 12.58 -18.48 0.63
C HIS A 275 12.53 -20.01 0.77
N ALA A 276 12.48 -20.52 2.00
CA ALA A 276 12.37 -21.95 2.25
C ALA A 276 11.09 -22.58 1.65
N ALA A 277 9.97 -21.86 1.68
CA ALA A 277 8.70 -22.32 1.09
C ALA A 277 8.73 -22.42 -0.43
N LEU A 278 9.56 -21.63 -1.10
CA LEU A 278 9.74 -21.68 -2.56
C LEU A 278 10.48 -22.93 -3.02
N GLN A 279 11.21 -23.62 -2.15
CA GLN A 279 11.93 -24.84 -2.47
C GLN A 279 12.77 -24.70 -3.74
N PRO A 280 13.84 -23.87 -3.74
CA PRO A 280 14.65 -23.64 -4.93
C PRO A 280 15.28 -24.94 -5.44
N THR A 281 15.36 -25.09 -6.76
CA THR A 281 16.04 -26.21 -7.42
C THR A 281 17.55 -26.05 -7.33
N SER A 282 18.31 -27.13 -7.55
CA SER A 282 19.78 -27.07 -7.57
C SER A 282 20.31 -26.05 -8.59
N GLN A 283 19.67 -25.95 -9.76
CA GLN A 283 20.02 -24.93 -10.77
C GLN A 283 19.78 -23.51 -10.22
N GLU A 284 18.61 -23.24 -9.63
CA GLU A 284 18.28 -21.92 -9.03
C GLU A 284 19.24 -21.54 -7.89
N ILE A 285 19.72 -22.54 -7.15
CA ILE A 285 20.74 -22.36 -6.09
C ILE A 285 22.08 -21.99 -6.70
N THR A 286 22.52 -22.73 -7.72
CA THR A 286 23.81 -22.48 -8.41
C THR A 286 23.84 -21.11 -9.07
N GLU A 287 22.75 -20.69 -9.71
CA GLU A 287 22.61 -19.34 -10.28
C GLU A 287 22.74 -18.22 -9.23
N ARG A 288 22.41 -18.49 -7.96
CA ARG A 288 22.42 -17.54 -6.83
C ARG A 288 23.52 -17.84 -5.82
N PHE A 289 24.51 -18.62 -6.22
CA PHE A 289 25.57 -19.13 -5.35
C PHE A 289 26.20 -18.05 -4.48
N ALA A 290 26.58 -16.90 -5.06
CA ALA A 290 27.19 -15.79 -4.32
C ALA A 290 26.29 -15.21 -3.23
N LEU A 291 24.96 -15.17 -3.46
CA LEU A 291 24.01 -14.72 -2.44
C LEU A 291 23.92 -15.74 -1.28
N TYR A 292 23.91 -17.04 -1.57
CA TYR A 292 23.93 -18.07 -0.50
C TYR A 292 25.23 -18.03 0.30
N LEU A 293 26.38 -17.82 -0.34
CA LEU A 293 27.64 -17.62 0.38
C LEU A 293 27.56 -16.40 1.32
N SER A 294 26.97 -15.31 0.85
CA SER A 294 26.78 -14.11 1.66
C SER A 294 25.88 -14.39 2.88
N VAL A 295 24.83 -15.22 2.71
CA VAL A 295 23.92 -15.62 3.82
C VAL A 295 24.67 -16.43 4.89
N LEU A 296 25.67 -17.23 4.55
CA LEU A 296 26.51 -17.94 5.52
C LEU A 296 27.23 -17.00 6.51
N GLY A 297 27.50 -15.76 6.09
CA GLY A 297 28.12 -14.71 6.91
C GLY A 297 27.16 -13.94 7.82
N THR A 298 25.83 -14.15 7.73
CA THR A 298 24.83 -13.40 8.51
C THR A 298 24.80 -13.79 9.99
N ALA A 299 24.12 -12.99 10.82
CA ALA A 299 23.92 -13.29 12.24
C ALA A 299 22.74 -14.25 12.51
N TYR A 300 21.81 -14.40 11.55
CA TYR A 300 20.57 -15.14 11.74
C TYR A 300 20.75 -16.65 11.50
N SER A 301 21.03 -17.42 12.56
CA SER A 301 21.34 -18.85 12.49
C SER A 301 20.36 -19.72 11.67
N PRO A 302 19.03 -19.49 11.68
CA PRO A 302 18.13 -20.27 10.82
C PRO A 302 18.37 -20.05 9.32
N ALA A 303 18.76 -18.84 8.88
CA ALA A 303 19.08 -18.58 7.48
C ALA A 303 20.39 -19.26 7.08
N ILE A 304 21.38 -19.26 7.96
CA ILE A 304 22.65 -19.98 7.73
C ILE A 304 22.39 -21.48 7.54
N ALA A 305 21.62 -22.08 8.44
CA ALA A 305 21.28 -23.50 8.34
C ALA A 305 20.55 -23.83 7.03
N MET A 306 19.59 -22.97 6.62
CA MET A 306 18.91 -23.12 5.33
C MET A 306 19.88 -23.01 4.15
N ALA A 307 20.78 -22.02 4.18
CA ALA A 307 21.78 -21.86 3.11
C ALA A 307 22.71 -23.08 3.02
N GLN A 308 23.12 -23.65 4.16
CA GLN A 308 23.93 -24.88 4.19
C GLN A 308 23.17 -26.06 3.57
N ASP A 309 21.92 -26.29 3.98
CA ASP A 309 21.10 -27.40 3.47
C ASP A 309 20.86 -27.27 1.95
N LEU A 310 20.64 -26.04 1.44
CA LEU A 310 20.44 -25.80 0.01
C LEU A 310 21.74 -25.91 -0.79
N LEU A 311 22.87 -25.42 -0.28
CA LEU A 311 24.18 -25.61 -0.91
C LEU A 311 24.59 -27.08 -0.93
N GLU A 312 24.31 -27.85 0.12
CA GLU A 312 24.50 -29.32 0.15
C GLU A 312 23.70 -30.00 -0.96
N GLN A 313 22.45 -29.56 -1.20
CA GLN A 313 21.63 -30.07 -2.30
C GLN A 313 22.24 -29.82 -3.69
N ALA A 314 22.89 -28.67 -3.87
CA ALA A 314 23.46 -28.27 -5.16
C ALA A 314 24.96 -28.58 -5.32
N VAL A 315 25.60 -29.18 -4.34
CA VAL A 315 27.07 -29.34 -4.29
C VAL A 315 27.66 -30.02 -5.52
N TYR A 316 26.97 -30.98 -6.11
CA TYR A 316 27.43 -31.68 -7.31
C TYR A 316 27.26 -30.89 -8.61
N GLU A 317 26.53 -29.79 -8.59
CA GLU A 317 26.33 -28.89 -9.74
C GLU A 317 27.26 -27.67 -9.69
N LEU A 318 28.06 -27.53 -8.60
CA LEU A 318 28.99 -26.42 -8.46
C LEU A 318 30.21 -26.62 -9.39
N SER A 319 30.67 -25.52 -10.00
CA SER A 319 31.92 -25.49 -10.70
C SER A 319 33.11 -25.58 -9.71
N ASP A 320 34.30 -25.99 -10.20
CA ASP A 320 35.52 -26.02 -9.39
C ASP A 320 35.84 -24.67 -8.74
N SER A 321 35.50 -23.56 -9.40
CA SER A 321 35.69 -22.21 -8.86
C SER A 321 34.76 -21.97 -7.70
N GLN A 322 33.48 -22.30 -7.83
CA GLN A 322 32.46 -22.16 -6.79
C GLN A 322 32.77 -23.07 -5.58
N ALA A 323 33.21 -24.30 -5.82
CA ALA A 323 33.61 -25.19 -4.76
C ALA A 323 34.78 -24.64 -3.93
N ARG A 324 35.79 -24.04 -4.56
CA ARG A 324 36.90 -23.37 -3.85
C ARG A 324 36.43 -22.19 -3.04
N GLU A 325 35.57 -21.34 -3.59
CA GLU A 325 35.00 -20.18 -2.90
C GLU A 325 34.18 -20.61 -1.69
N LEU A 326 33.40 -21.70 -1.81
CA LEU A 326 32.66 -22.28 -0.69
C LEU A 326 33.57 -22.72 0.43
N ILE A 327 34.71 -23.38 0.10
CA ILE A 327 35.71 -23.80 1.09
C ILE A 327 36.30 -22.58 1.81
N GLU A 328 36.62 -21.52 1.08
CA GLU A 328 37.18 -20.28 1.67
C GLU A 328 36.18 -19.63 2.65
N VAL A 329 34.91 -19.50 2.25
CA VAL A 329 33.85 -18.94 3.12
C VAL A 329 33.59 -19.84 4.33
N SER A 330 33.70 -21.15 4.15
CA SER A 330 33.52 -22.14 5.25
C SER A 330 34.46 -21.87 6.42
N ALA A 331 35.69 -21.40 6.18
CA ALA A 331 36.60 -21.05 7.25
C ALA A 331 36.02 -20.01 8.21
N THR A 332 35.28 -19.03 7.70
CA THR A 332 34.58 -18.02 8.54
C THR A 332 33.44 -18.64 9.33
N VAL A 333 32.65 -19.53 8.73
CA VAL A 333 31.53 -20.20 9.42
C VAL A 333 32.04 -21.09 10.55
N LEU A 334 33.18 -21.72 10.36
CA LEU A 334 33.82 -22.62 11.38
C LEU A 334 34.32 -21.87 12.62
N THR A 335 34.39 -20.53 12.59
CA THR A 335 34.70 -19.73 13.81
C THR A 335 33.52 -19.55 14.75
N ARG A 336 32.32 -19.94 14.37
CA ARG A 336 31.10 -19.83 15.16
C ARG A 336 31.07 -20.83 16.32
N THR A 337 30.11 -20.61 17.25
CA THR A 337 29.95 -21.45 18.45
C THR A 337 28.78 -22.43 18.37
N GLU A 338 27.87 -22.24 17.42
CA GLU A 338 26.66 -23.05 17.28
C GLU A 338 26.96 -24.44 16.68
N LYS A 339 26.95 -25.44 17.51
CA LYS A 339 27.30 -26.84 17.15
C LYS A 339 26.54 -27.38 15.94
N LYS A 340 25.26 -27.00 15.77
CA LYS A 340 24.44 -27.44 14.61
C LYS A 340 25.00 -26.88 13.31
N ILE A 341 25.31 -25.59 13.28
CA ILE A 341 25.89 -24.89 12.11
C ILE A 341 27.26 -25.46 11.77
N LEU A 342 28.11 -25.65 12.79
CA LEU A 342 29.45 -26.25 12.60
C LEU A 342 29.37 -27.64 11.97
N ARG A 343 28.48 -28.50 12.48
CA ARG A 343 28.32 -29.85 11.92
C ARG A 343 27.79 -29.86 10.50
N ALA A 344 26.89 -28.97 10.17
CA ALA A 344 26.39 -28.83 8.81
C ALA A 344 27.50 -28.34 7.87
N GLN A 345 28.30 -27.35 8.31
CA GLN A 345 29.42 -26.83 7.49
C GLN A 345 30.51 -27.84 7.21
N ILE A 346 30.75 -28.75 8.14
CA ILE A 346 31.76 -29.84 7.94
C ILE A 346 31.25 -30.89 6.94
N ARG A 347 29.94 -31.08 6.83
CA ARG A 347 29.36 -32.02 5.85
C ARG A 347 29.29 -31.42 4.42
N LEU A 348 29.04 -30.12 4.35
CA LEU A 348 29.02 -29.37 3.11
C LEU A 348 30.41 -29.29 2.47
#